data_bdcef3e2fd2f3a81819ac822693bc5d6
#
_entry.id   bdcef3e2fd2f3a81819ac822693bc5d6
#
_cell.length_a   1.000
_cell.length_b   1.000
_cell.length_c   1.000
_cell.angle_alpha   90.00
_cell.angle_beta   90.00
_cell.angle_gamma   90.00
#
_symmetry.space_group_name_H-M   'P 1'
#
loop_
_entity.id
_entity.type
_entity.pdbx_description
1 polymer ?
#
loop_
_entity_poly.entity_id
_entity_poly.type
_entity_poly.pdbx_seq_one_letter_code
_entity_poly.pdbx_strand_id
1 'polypeptide(L)'
;MNIIIAGNGKVGSTLTRLLSTEGHDVTLIDKNTHVLEESLEQYDVMAISGNCVSMHILLQAGVKEADLLIAATDADEINLLCCTTAHYLNPNLHTIARIRDPEYSEQIYTMKDVFGLSMTINPEKQAAQEIAYLLQYPGFLKRDTFAKGRMEIVGL
;
A
#
# COMPACT_ATOMS: atom_id res chain seq x y z
N MET A 1 7.23 13.87 1.67
CA MET A 1 6.09 13.50 0.79
C MET A 1 4.84 13.43 1.64
N ASN A 2 3.71 13.82 1.05
CA ASN A 2 2.39 13.68 1.66
C ASN A 2 1.79 12.35 1.25
N ILE A 3 1.66 11.42 2.20
CA ILE A 3 1.25 10.04 1.94
C ILE A 3 -0.05 9.73 2.66
N ILE A 4 -1.03 9.19 1.94
CA ILE A 4 -2.28 8.70 2.53
C ILE A 4 -2.22 7.17 2.58
N ILE A 5 -2.50 6.59 3.75
CA ILE A 5 -2.63 5.14 3.93
C ILE A 5 -4.07 4.82 4.30
N ALA A 6 -4.76 4.10 3.42
CA ALA A 6 -6.13 3.63 3.63
C ALA A 6 -6.13 2.17 4.11
N GLY A 7 -6.59 1.97 5.33
CA GLY A 7 -6.52 0.71 6.07
C GLY A 7 -5.30 0.63 6.98
N ASN A 8 -5.54 0.60 8.30
CA ASN A 8 -4.50 0.52 9.33
C ASN A 8 -4.40 -0.87 9.99
N GLY A 9 -4.62 -1.92 9.19
CA GLY A 9 -4.34 -3.30 9.58
C GLY A 9 -2.84 -3.60 9.61
N LYS A 10 -2.45 -4.88 9.62
CA LYS A 10 -1.03 -5.29 9.74
C LYS A 10 -0.10 -4.64 8.71
N VAL A 11 -0.51 -4.59 7.46
CA VAL A 11 0.29 -3.98 6.38
C VAL A 11 0.31 -2.46 6.54
N GLY A 12 -0.86 -1.82 6.72
CA GLY A 12 -0.97 -0.37 6.86
C GLY A 12 -0.19 0.15 8.06
N SER A 13 -0.31 -0.48 9.24
CA SER A 13 0.42 -0.07 10.45
C SER A 13 1.95 -0.23 10.30
N THR A 14 2.39 -1.28 9.62
CA THR A 14 3.81 -1.46 9.31
C THR A 14 4.33 -0.35 8.39
N LEU A 15 3.57 -0.01 7.34
CA LEU A 15 3.91 1.09 6.44
C LEU A 15 3.90 2.43 7.15
N THR A 16 2.90 2.68 8.01
CA THR A 16 2.80 3.89 8.84
C THR A 16 4.07 4.08 9.67
N ARG A 17 4.47 3.06 10.40
CA ARG A 17 5.69 3.10 11.21
C ARG A 17 6.94 3.41 10.38
N LEU A 18 7.12 2.73 9.25
CA LEU A 18 8.30 2.91 8.41
C LEU A 18 8.33 4.31 7.80
N LEU A 19 7.24 4.74 7.16
CA LEU A 19 7.18 6.00 6.42
C LEU A 19 7.21 7.22 7.36
N SER A 20 6.57 7.18 8.52
CA SER A 20 6.65 8.25 9.51
C SER A 20 8.07 8.38 10.08
N THR A 21 8.77 7.26 10.30
CA THR A 21 10.16 7.26 10.79
C THR A 21 11.13 7.83 9.72
N GLU A 22 10.83 7.65 8.44
CA GLU A 22 11.59 8.24 7.34
C GLU A 22 11.32 9.74 7.12
N GLY A 23 10.41 10.34 7.93
CA GLY A 23 10.10 11.77 7.88
C GLY A 23 9.10 12.16 6.79
N HIS A 24 8.21 11.25 6.41
CA HIS A 24 7.09 11.56 5.54
C HIS A 24 5.87 12.02 6.33
N ASP A 25 5.07 12.93 5.75
CA ASP A 25 3.79 13.37 6.32
C ASP A 25 2.73 12.31 6.01
N VAL A 26 2.34 11.52 7.01
CA VAL A 26 1.43 10.39 6.83
C VAL A 26 0.05 10.71 7.38
N THR A 27 -0.98 10.50 6.55
CA THR A 27 -2.39 10.56 6.95
C THR A 27 -3.01 9.17 6.86
N LEU A 28 -3.59 8.69 7.96
CA LEU A 28 -4.26 7.39 8.04
C LEU A 28 -5.76 7.55 7.85
N ILE A 29 -6.37 6.60 7.14
CA ILE A 29 -7.83 6.45 7.05
C ILE A 29 -8.19 5.03 7.46
N ASP A 30 -9.02 4.89 8.49
CA ASP A 30 -9.60 3.61 8.89
C ASP A 30 -11.00 3.81 9.46
N LYS A 31 -11.85 2.79 9.40
CA LYS A 31 -13.17 2.79 10.07
C LYS A 31 -13.08 2.49 11.56
N ASN A 32 -12.02 1.80 11.96
CA ASN A 32 -11.79 1.42 13.36
C ASN A 32 -10.99 2.51 14.07
N THR A 33 -11.67 3.26 14.94
CA THR A 33 -11.06 4.35 15.72
C THR A 33 -9.97 3.88 16.66
N HIS A 34 -10.09 2.67 17.22
CA HIS A 34 -9.09 2.14 18.16
C HIS A 34 -7.71 1.97 17.51
N VAL A 35 -7.64 1.42 16.29
CA VAL A 35 -6.35 1.27 15.60
C VAL A 35 -5.76 2.60 15.17
N LEU A 36 -6.60 3.62 14.96
CA LEU A 36 -6.14 4.98 14.67
C LEU A 36 -5.56 5.64 15.93
N GLU A 37 -6.22 5.50 17.08
CA GLU A 37 -5.74 6.00 18.37
C GLU A 37 -4.39 5.41 18.76
N GLU A 38 -4.21 4.09 18.61
CA GLU A 38 -2.92 3.42 18.82
C GLU A 38 -1.79 4.00 17.96
N SER A 39 -2.08 4.33 16.70
CA SER A 39 -1.10 4.92 15.80
C SER A 39 -0.77 6.37 16.14
N LEU A 40 -1.77 7.17 16.57
CA LEU A 40 -1.58 8.55 17.01
C LEU A 40 -0.73 8.64 18.30
N GLU A 41 -0.81 7.63 19.18
CA GLU A 41 -0.01 7.57 20.40
C GLU A 41 1.48 7.25 20.11
N GLN A 42 1.74 6.54 19.02
CA GLN A 42 3.07 5.99 18.73
C GLN A 42 3.85 6.80 17.66
N TYR A 43 3.14 7.46 16.75
CA TYR A 43 3.73 8.11 15.58
C TYR A 43 3.18 9.52 15.38
N ASP A 44 4.01 10.38 14.79
CA ASP A 44 3.58 11.72 14.34
C ASP A 44 2.86 11.59 12.99
N VAL A 45 1.57 11.33 13.05
CA VAL A 45 0.71 11.11 11.90
C VAL A 45 -0.65 11.79 12.09
N MET A 46 -1.35 12.05 11.00
CA MET A 46 -2.77 12.43 11.03
C MET A 46 -3.65 11.19 10.91
N ALA A 47 -4.83 11.20 11.53
CA ALA A 47 -5.78 10.10 11.46
C ALA A 47 -7.19 10.61 11.19
N ILE A 48 -7.88 9.95 10.26
CA ILE A 48 -9.27 10.25 9.89
C ILE A 48 -10.08 8.97 9.96
N SER A 49 -11.08 8.98 10.84
CA SER A 49 -12.02 7.86 10.94
C SER A 49 -13.06 7.94 9.84
N GLY A 50 -13.16 6.90 9.01
CA GLY A 50 -14.16 6.86 7.96
C GLY A 50 -13.95 5.80 6.91
N ASN A 51 -14.83 5.84 5.90
CA ASN A 51 -14.77 4.95 4.75
C ASN A 51 -13.82 5.53 3.69
N CYS A 52 -12.70 4.86 3.43
CA CYS A 52 -11.68 5.32 2.50
C CYS A 52 -12.12 5.43 1.03
N VAL A 53 -13.27 4.85 0.64
CA VAL A 53 -13.82 5.03 -0.72
C VAL A 53 -14.68 6.29 -0.84
N SER A 54 -14.97 6.98 0.27
CA SER A 54 -15.75 8.20 0.27
C SER A 54 -14.93 9.38 -0.22
N MET A 55 -15.41 10.10 -1.25
CA MET A 55 -14.78 11.34 -1.72
C MET A 55 -14.61 12.36 -0.59
N HIS A 56 -15.60 12.47 0.30
CA HIS A 56 -15.55 13.40 1.44
C HIS A 56 -14.40 13.07 2.39
N ILE A 57 -14.22 11.80 2.73
CA ILE A 57 -13.13 11.34 3.60
C ILE A 57 -11.77 11.53 2.93
N LEU A 58 -11.66 11.20 1.63
CA LEU A 58 -10.42 11.43 0.87
C LEU A 58 -10.06 12.91 0.78
N LEU A 59 -11.05 13.79 0.61
CA LEU A 59 -10.82 15.24 0.62
C LEU A 59 -10.36 15.74 2.00
N GLN A 60 -10.96 15.24 3.09
CA GLN A 60 -10.50 15.54 4.45
C GLN A 60 -9.06 15.04 4.70
N ALA A 61 -8.68 13.93 4.08
CA ALA A 61 -7.31 13.37 4.16
C ALA A 61 -6.28 14.13 3.31
N GLY A 62 -6.69 15.18 2.58
CA GLY A 62 -5.78 15.99 1.78
C GLY A 62 -5.37 15.34 0.46
N VAL A 63 -6.26 14.53 -0.15
CA VAL A 63 -5.95 13.80 -1.39
C VAL A 63 -5.50 14.68 -2.55
N LYS A 64 -5.93 15.95 -2.58
CA LYS A 64 -5.56 16.89 -3.66
C LYS A 64 -4.09 17.30 -3.62
N GLU A 65 -3.52 17.33 -2.43
CA GLU A 65 -2.13 17.71 -2.15
C GLU A 65 -1.23 16.52 -1.88
N ALA A 66 -1.80 15.30 -1.86
CA ALA A 66 -1.05 14.07 -1.63
C ALA A 66 -0.21 13.68 -2.84
N ASP A 67 0.97 13.14 -2.57
CA ASP A 67 1.90 12.59 -3.57
C ASP A 67 1.61 11.10 -3.83
N LEU A 68 1.19 10.38 -2.79
CA LEU A 68 0.98 8.93 -2.81
C LEU A 68 -0.22 8.53 -1.97
N LEU A 69 -1.02 7.60 -2.49
CA LEU A 69 -2.04 6.88 -1.71
C LEU A 69 -1.78 5.38 -1.77
N ILE A 70 -1.77 4.74 -0.60
CA ILE A 70 -1.63 3.29 -0.45
C ILE A 70 -2.90 2.73 0.14
N ALA A 71 -3.66 1.95 -0.63
CA ALA A 71 -4.85 1.25 -0.16
C ALA A 71 -4.48 -0.17 0.26
N ALA A 72 -4.55 -0.43 1.58
CA ALA A 72 -4.09 -1.66 2.22
C ALA A 72 -5.14 -2.25 3.18
N THR A 73 -6.43 -2.09 2.85
CA THR A 73 -7.53 -2.74 3.60
C THR A 73 -7.53 -4.25 3.38
N ASP A 74 -8.41 -4.94 4.04
CA ASP A 74 -8.59 -6.40 3.92
C ASP A 74 -9.48 -6.84 2.74
N ALA A 75 -9.96 -5.91 1.92
CA ALA A 75 -10.77 -6.18 0.73
C ALA A 75 -10.16 -5.57 -0.53
N ASP A 76 -9.84 -6.41 -1.50
CA ASP A 76 -9.21 -6.01 -2.76
C ASP A 76 -10.07 -5.03 -3.56
N GLU A 77 -11.40 -5.23 -3.58
CA GLU A 77 -12.36 -4.35 -4.23
C GLU A 77 -12.40 -2.95 -3.60
N ILE A 78 -12.28 -2.89 -2.28
CA ILE A 78 -12.22 -1.61 -1.54
C ILE A 78 -10.92 -0.89 -1.87
N ASN A 79 -9.81 -1.61 -1.95
CA ASN A 79 -8.51 -1.03 -2.32
C ASN A 79 -8.53 -0.46 -3.74
N LEU A 80 -9.12 -1.18 -4.69
CA LEU A 80 -9.32 -0.70 -6.06
C LEU A 80 -10.20 0.55 -6.12
N LEU A 81 -11.37 0.49 -5.49
CA LEU A 81 -12.31 1.62 -5.51
C LEU A 81 -11.72 2.85 -4.80
N CYS A 82 -10.98 2.67 -3.70
CA CYS A 82 -10.28 3.75 -3.02
C CYS A 82 -9.27 4.43 -3.96
N CYS A 83 -8.40 3.66 -4.61
CA CYS A 83 -7.42 4.19 -5.56
C CYS A 83 -8.08 4.90 -6.74
N THR A 84 -9.13 4.31 -7.32
CA THR A 84 -9.87 4.91 -8.45
C THR A 84 -10.52 6.22 -8.04
N THR A 85 -11.15 6.29 -6.88
CA THR A 85 -11.77 7.52 -6.37
C THR A 85 -10.71 8.59 -6.07
N ALA A 86 -9.61 8.21 -5.48
CA ALA A 86 -8.51 9.12 -5.18
C ALA A 86 -7.86 9.68 -6.46
N HIS A 87 -7.62 8.84 -7.45
CA HIS A 87 -7.07 9.26 -8.75
C HIS A 87 -8.03 10.19 -9.50
N TYR A 88 -9.35 9.95 -9.41
CA TYR A 88 -10.35 10.87 -9.96
C TYR A 88 -10.26 12.26 -9.32
N LEU A 89 -10.03 12.32 -8.00
CA LEU A 89 -9.90 13.59 -7.26
C LEU A 89 -8.57 14.30 -7.50
N ASN A 90 -7.50 13.53 -7.74
CA ASN A 90 -6.15 14.02 -8.02
C ASN A 90 -5.49 13.14 -9.10
N PRO A 91 -5.58 13.53 -10.39
CA PRO A 91 -5.01 12.74 -11.49
C PRO A 91 -3.48 12.62 -11.46
N ASN A 92 -2.78 13.43 -10.69
CA ASN A 92 -1.33 13.38 -10.54
C ASN A 92 -0.89 12.47 -9.38
N LEU A 93 -1.85 11.99 -8.58
CA LEU A 93 -1.59 11.13 -7.44
C LEU A 93 -1.06 9.77 -7.87
N HIS A 94 0.05 9.35 -7.29
CA HIS A 94 0.45 7.94 -7.38
C HIS A 94 -0.41 7.09 -6.47
N THR A 95 -0.90 5.95 -6.97
CA THR A 95 -1.74 5.05 -6.19
C THR A 95 -1.18 3.64 -6.17
N ILE A 96 -1.22 3.02 -5.00
CA ILE A 96 -0.81 1.63 -4.78
C ILE A 96 -1.97 0.88 -4.15
N ALA A 97 -2.42 -0.21 -4.77
CA ALA A 97 -3.45 -1.07 -4.23
C ALA A 97 -2.86 -2.42 -3.77
N ARG A 98 -3.20 -2.85 -2.55
CA ARG A 98 -2.97 -4.22 -2.11
C ARG A 98 -4.02 -5.12 -2.74
N ILE A 99 -3.56 -6.11 -3.52
CA ILE A 99 -4.39 -7.08 -4.24
C ILE A 99 -3.85 -8.47 -3.94
N ARG A 100 -4.66 -9.31 -3.31
CA ARG A 100 -4.29 -10.67 -2.90
C ARG A 100 -4.82 -11.73 -3.84
N ASP A 101 -6.00 -11.48 -4.43
CA ASP A 101 -6.64 -12.42 -5.33
C ASP A 101 -5.86 -12.53 -6.65
N PRO A 102 -5.41 -13.75 -7.04
CA PRO A 102 -4.69 -13.97 -8.29
C PRO A 102 -5.50 -13.61 -9.54
N GLU A 103 -6.82 -13.84 -9.53
CA GLU A 103 -7.70 -13.52 -10.66
C GLU A 103 -7.76 -12.01 -10.87
N TYR A 104 -7.88 -11.24 -9.79
CA TYR A 104 -7.86 -9.77 -9.87
C TYR A 104 -6.50 -9.24 -10.32
N SER A 105 -5.41 -9.84 -9.87
CA SER A 105 -4.05 -9.41 -10.23
C SER A 105 -3.82 -9.44 -11.75
N GLU A 106 -4.31 -10.46 -12.45
CA GLU A 106 -4.18 -10.58 -13.90
C GLU A 106 -5.06 -9.56 -14.64
N GLN A 107 -6.32 -9.40 -14.22
CA GLN A 107 -7.25 -8.43 -14.80
C GLN A 107 -6.75 -7.00 -14.62
N ILE A 108 -6.30 -6.66 -13.42
CA ILE A 108 -5.84 -5.33 -13.05
C ILE A 108 -4.58 -4.94 -13.84
N TYR A 109 -3.67 -5.89 -14.09
CA TYR A 109 -2.49 -5.62 -14.91
C TYR A 109 -2.88 -5.06 -16.29
N THR A 110 -3.97 -5.57 -16.88
CA THR A 110 -4.50 -5.13 -18.17
C THR A 110 -5.27 -3.81 -18.05
N MET A 111 -5.92 -3.55 -16.89
CA MET A 111 -6.86 -2.45 -16.69
C MET A 111 -6.31 -1.36 -15.74
N LYS A 112 -5.03 -1.39 -15.41
CA LYS A 112 -4.44 -0.49 -14.39
C LYS A 112 -4.71 1.00 -14.65
N ASP A 113 -4.69 1.40 -15.92
CA ASP A 113 -4.92 2.79 -16.31
C ASP A 113 -6.39 3.22 -16.11
N VAL A 114 -7.34 2.28 -16.28
CA VAL A 114 -8.76 2.52 -16.02
C VAL A 114 -9.01 2.73 -14.53
N PHE A 115 -8.28 2.02 -13.67
CA PHE A 115 -8.36 2.17 -12.21
C PHE A 115 -7.48 3.30 -11.66
N GLY A 116 -6.69 3.97 -12.50
CA GLY A 116 -5.75 4.99 -12.06
C GLY A 116 -4.67 4.44 -11.14
N LEU A 117 -4.21 3.20 -11.37
CA LEU A 117 -3.23 2.52 -10.54
C LEU A 117 -1.80 2.72 -11.07
N SER A 118 -0.93 3.18 -10.19
CA SER A 118 0.51 3.21 -10.45
C SER A 118 1.13 1.82 -10.23
N MET A 119 0.71 1.11 -9.17
CA MET A 119 1.24 -0.21 -8.81
C MET A 119 0.24 -1.02 -8.01
N THR A 120 0.36 -2.35 -8.08
CA THR A 120 -0.28 -3.29 -7.14
C THR A 120 0.77 -4.01 -6.31
N ILE A 121 0.43 -4.35 -5.06
CA ILE A 121 1.29 -5.12 -4.15
C ILE A 121 0.52 -6.32 -3.58
N ASN A 122 1.23 -7.42 -3.38
CA ASN A 122 0.76 -8.58 -2.64
C ASN A 122 1.88 -9.03 -1.68
N PRO A 123 1.93 -8.45 -0.48
CA PRO A 123 3.00 -8.74 0.48
C PRO A 123 3.06 -10.22 0.89
N GLU A 124 1.90 -10.87 0.99
CA GLU A 124 1.81 -12.29 1.35
C GLU A 124 2.46 -13.18 0.29
N LYS A 125 2.19 -12.91 -0.99
CA LYS A 125 2.79 -13.64 -2.11
C LYS A 125 4.30 -13.40 -2.17
N GLN A 126 4.74 -12.16 -1.99
CA GLN A 126 6.16 -11.83 -1.98
C GLN A 126 6.90 -12.52 -0.84
N ALA A 127 6.34 -12.51 0.37
CA ALA A 127 6.91 -13.22 1.51
C ALA A 127 6.97 -14.74 1.27
N ALA A 128 5.91 -15.33 0.72
CA ALA A 128 5.89 -16.75 0.39
C ALA A 128 6.94 -17.12 -0.66
N GLN A 129 7.12 -16.31 -1.69
CA GLN A 129 8.14 -16.48 -2.71
C GLN A 129 9.56 -16.41 -2.13
N GLU A 130 9.81 -15.47 -1.24
CA GLU A 130 11.10 -15.32 -0.57
C GLU A 130 11.41 -16.53 0.32
N ILE A 131 10.44 -17.02 1.10
CA ILE A 131 10.58 -18.22 1.92
C ILE A 131 10.85 -19.44 1.04
N ALA A 132 10.10 -19.62 -0.05
CA ALA A 132 10.29 -20.75 -0.97
C ALA A 132 11.71 -20.73 -1.58
N TYR A 133 12.20 -19.55 -1.94
CA TYR A 133 13.55 -19.37 -2.45
C TYR A 133 14.63 -19.73 -1.42
N LEU A 134 14.49 -19.25 -0.18
CA LEU A 134 15.44 -19.56 0.91
C LEU A 134 15.49 -21.08 1.20
N LEU A 135 14.36 -21.77 1.09
CA LEU A 135 14.33 -23.24 1.26
C LEU A 135 14.99 -23.97 0.07
N GLN A 136 14.89 -23.43 -1.14
CA GLN A 136 15.52 -24.01 -2.32
C GLN A 136 17.05 -23.80 -2.32
N TYR A 137 17.52 -22.68 -1.74
CA TYR A 137 18.94 -22.30 -1.72
C TYR A 137 19.41 -21.94 -0.29
N PRO A 138 19.46 -22.88 0.63
CA PRO A 138 19.71 -22.60 2.06
C PRO A 138 21.10 -22.03 2.38
N GLY A 139 22.03 -22.06 1.41
CA GLY A 139 23.37 -21.47 1.56
C GLY A 139 23.45 -19.98 1.26
N PHE A 140 22.38 -19.36 0.79
CA PHE A 140 22.38 -17.96 0.42
C PHE A 140 21.74 -17.07 1.49
N LEU A 141 22.48 -16.08 1.97
CA LEU A 141 22.06 -15.17 3.04
C LEU A 141 21.33 -13.93 2.52
N LYS A 142 21.51 -13.57 1.25
CA LYS A 142 20.93 -12.37 0.65
C LYS A 142 20.66 -12.57 -0.85
N ARG A 143 19.54 -12.04 -1.30
CA ARG A 143 19.15 -12.01 -2.70
C ARG A 143 18.77 -10.60 -3.11
N ASP A 144 19.36 -10.12 -4.20
CA ASP A 144 18.94 -8.90 -4.89
C ASP A 144 18.57 -9.25 -6.34
N THR A 145 17.36 -8.89 -6.79
CA THR A 145 16.89 -9.16 -8.15
C THR A 145 16.90 -7.90 -9.00
N PHE A 146 17.38 -8.01 -10.23
CA PHE A 146 17.46 -6.92 -11.21
C PHE A 146 16.75 -7.29 -12.52
N ALA A 147 16.49 -6.29 -13.35
CA ALA A 147 15.92 -6.47 -14.68
C ALA A 147 14.60 -7.28 -14.68
N LYS A 148 13.66 -6.96 -13.79
CA LYS A 148 12.36 -7.63 -13.61
C LYS A 148 12.51 -9.13 -13.31
N GLY A 149 13.47 -9.49 -12.47
CA GLY A 149 13.72 -10.86 -12.04
C GLY A 149 14.53 -11.71 -13.04
N ARG A 150 15.09 -11.12 -14.08
CA ARG A 150 15.93 -11.83 -15.06
C ARG A 150 17.39 -12.00 -14.63
N MET A 151 17.83 -11.22 -13.66
CA MET A 151 19.18 -11.31 -13.08
C MET A 151 19.09 -11.26 -11.56
N GLU A 152 19.91 -12.03 -10.90
CA GLU A 152 19.99 -12.15 -9.46
C GLU A 152 21.43 -12.00 -9.00
N ILE A 153 21.64 -11.26 -7.91
CA ILE A 153 22.88 -11.25 -7.16
C ILE A 153 22.62 -11.99 -5.86
N VAL A 154 23.44 -12.97 -5.57
CA VAL A 154 23.33 -13.80 -4.38
C VAL A 154 24.59 -13.60 -3.54
N GLY A 155 24.42 -13.15 -2.29
CA GLY A 155 25.49 -13.04 -1.31
C GLY A 155 25.64 -14.35 -0.52
N LEU A 156 26.87 -14.81 -0.34
CA LEU A 156 27.24 -15.95 0.50
C LEU A 156 27.43 -15.49 1.95
#